data_e9aa1458774dc09e94914a4b7054b78a
#
_entry.id   e9aa1458774dc09e94914a4b7054b78a
#
_cell.length_a   1.000
_cell.length_b   1.000
_cell.length_c   1.000
_cell.angle_alpha   90.00
_cell.angle_beta   90.00
_cell.angle_gamma   90.00
#
_symmetry.space_group_name_H-M   'P 1'
#
loop_
_entity.id
_entity.type
_entity.pdbx_description
1 polymer ?
#
loop_
_entity_poly.entity_id
_entity_poly.type
_entity_poly.pdbx_seq_one_letter_code
_entity_poly.pdbx_strand_id
1 'polypeptide(L)'
;QAMTEDMMRREMWMMKDMGVNFIRLGHYQQSEIILDLCDELGILVWEEIPWCRGGLGGDVYKEQARRMLANMIVQHHNHPAVIIWGLGNENDWPNDFDTFDKSAIRAFMKELHDMAHRLDDTRMTAIRRCEFCNDIVDVYSPSIWAGWYRGNYTDYQEMSLAEMEKVKHFLHVEWGGDSHARRHSEDAFYNLKNIEAGKGGDERAGDASLYGGVPRASRDGDWSESYVVRLIDWHLKEQE
;
A
#
# COMPACT_ATOMS: atom_id res chain seq x y z
N GLN A 1 -5.77 9.87 -12.00
CA GLN A 1 -5.28 9.33 -13.29
C GLN A 1 -6.31 9.59 -14.38
N ALA A 2 -5.85 9.95 -15.59
CA ALA A 2 -6.73 10.17 -16.74
C ALA A 2 -6.97 8.84 -17.47
N MET A 3 -7.88 8.04 -16.95
CA MET A 3 -8.29 6.77 -17.58
C MET A 3 -9.68 6.91 -18.18
N THR A 4 -9.90 6.30 -19.34
CA THR A 4 -11.23 6.15 -19.89
C THR A 4 -11.99 5.03 -19.20
N GLU A 5 -13.32 5.04 -19.28
CA GLU A 5 -14.15 3.96 -18.75
C GLU A 5 -13.74 2.59 -19.33
N ASP A 6 -13.48 2.51 -20.64
CA ASP A 6 -13.06 1.27 -21.29
C ASP A 6 -11.74 0.74 -20.73
N MET A 7 -10.79 1.63 -20.38
CA MET A 7 -9.54 1.23 -19.74
C MET A 7 -9.80 0.68 -18.33
N MET A 8 -10.62 1.36 -17.52
CA MET A 8 -10.97 0.89 -16.18
C MET A 8 -11.63 -0.49 -16.24
N ARG A 9 -12.62 -0.67 -17.11
CA ARG A 9 -13.29 -1.97 -17.32
C ARG A 9 -12.31 -3.06 -17.70
N ARG A 10 -11.46 -2.80 -18.67
CA ARG A 10 -10.44 -3.76 -19.13
C ARG A 10 -9.49 -4.17 -18.00
N GLU A 11 -8.97 -3.22 -17.24
CA GLU A 11 -8.04 -3.52 -16.15
C GLU A 11 -8.70 -4.33 -15.04
N MET A 12 -9.92 -4.00 -14.65
CA MET A 12 -10.65 -4.74 -13.63
C MET A 12 -10.96 -6.19 -14.06
N TRP A 13 -11.32 -6.41 -15.32
CA TRP A 13 -11.48 -7.76 -15.86
C TRP A 13 -10.15 -8.53 -15.90
N MET A 14 -9.05 -7.87 -16.26
CA MET A 14 -7.72 -8.51 -16.21
C MET A 14 -7.36 -8.94 -14.78
N MET A 15 -7.63 -8.11 -13.78
CA MET A 15 -7.43 -8.47 -12.37
C MET A 15 -8.29 -9.68 -11.99
N LYS A 16 -9.56 -9.70 -12.40
CA LYS A 16 -10.46 -10.84 -12.16
C LYS A 16 -9.95 -12.12 -12.80
N ASP A 17 -9.50 -12.06 -14.06
CA ASP A 17 -8.95 -13.21 -14.79
C ASP A 17 -7.66 -13.74 -14.13
N MET A 18 -6.89 -12.88 -13.46
CA MET A 18 -5.73 -13.26 -12.66
C MET A 18 -6.10 -13.93 -11.33
N GLY A 19 -7.38 -13.98 -10.95
CA GLY A 19 -7.84 -14.54 -9.69
C GLY A 19 -7.86 -13.53 -8.52
N VAL A 20 -7.68 -12.23 -8.78
CA VAL A 20 -7.76 -11.20 -7.74
C VAL A 20 -9.17 -11.16 -7.15
N ASN A 21 -9.26 -11.21 -5.83
CA ASN A 21 -10.51 -11.13 -5.06
C ASN A 21 -10.52 -10.01 -4.01
N PHE A 22 -9.42 -9.30 -3.85
CA PHE A 22 -9.27 -8.16 -2.97
C PHE A 22 -8.27 -7.16 -3.56
N ILE A 23 -8.59 -5.86 -3.49
CA ILE A 23 -7.69 -4.78 -3.90
C ILE A 23 -7.66 -3.66 -2.88
N ARG A 24 -6.51 -3.01 -2.76
CA ARG A 24 -6.39 -1.73 -2.09
C ARG A 24 -6.30 -0.62 -3.12
N LEU A 25 -7.22 0.32 -3.05
CA LEU A 25 -7.27 1.49 -3.93
C LEU A 25 -6.46 2.64 -3.32
N GLY A 26 -5.16 2.52 -3.33
CA GLY A 26 -4.24 3.52 -2.82
C GLY A 26 -3.95 4.62 -3.86
N HIS A 27 -3.82 5.86 -3.48
CA HIS A 27 -3.87 6.43 -2.11
C HIS A 27 -4.92 7.54 -2.04
N TYR A 28 -6.06 7.39 -2.69
CA TYR A 28 -7.14 8.37 -2.75
C TYR A 28 -8.43 7.72 -3.26
N GLN A 29 -9.55 8.37 -3.01
CA GLN A 29 -10.86 7.95 -3.48
C GLN A 29 -10.87 7.73 -5.00
N GLN A 30 -11.38 6.59 -5.43
CA GLN A 30 -11.45 6.20 -6.84
C GLN A 30 -12.78 6.56 -7.49
N SER A 31 -12.89 6.31 -8.80
CA SER A 31 -14.12 6.47 -9.56
C SER A 31 -15.18 5.46 -9.16
N GLU A 32 -16.46 5.87 -9.09
CA GLU A 32 -17.60 4.99 -8.90
C GLU A 32 -17.60 3.81 -9.89
N ILE A 33 -17.13 4.02 -11.12
CA ILE A 33 -17.00 2.95 -12.13
C ILE A 33 -16.13 1.80 -11.64
N ILE A 34 -15.04 2.09 -10.93
CA ILE A 34 -14.17 1.07 -10.35
C ILE A 34 -14.90 0.29 -9.26
N LEU A 35 -15.66 0.98 -8.41
CA LEU A 35 -16.42 0.35 -7.34
C LEU A 35 -17.60 -0.48 -7.87
N ASP A 36 -18.33 0.03 -8.87
CA ASP A 36 -19.37 -0.74 -9.56
C ASP A 36 -18.82 -2.03 -10.16
N LEU A 37 -17.61 -1.97 -10.75
CA LEU A 37 -16.93 -3.15 -11.28
C LEU A 37 -16.48 -4.10 -10.16
N CYS A 38 -16.03 -3.59 -9.02
CA CYS A 38 -15.71 -4.42 -7.86
C CYS A 38 -16.95 -5.17 -7.35
N ASP A 39 -18.09 -4.47 -7.26
CA ASP A 39 -19.37 -5.09 -6.89
C ASP A 39 -19.79 -6.17 -7.88
N GLU A 40 -19.71 -5.89 -9.19
CA GLU A 40 -20.06 -6.83 -10.26
C GLU A 40 -19.15 -8.06 -10.27
N LEU A 41 -17.84 -7.86 -10.11
CA LEU A 41 -16.83 -8.91 -10.23
C LEU A 41 -16.57 -9.66 -8.91
N GLY A 42 -17.13 -9.21 -7.79
CA GLY A 42 -16.89 -9.77 -6.47
C GLY A 42 -15.44 -9.58 -6.02
N ILE A 43 -14.90 -8.37 -6.21
CA ILE A 43 -13.57 -7.98 -5.74
C ILE A 43 -13.73 -7.08 -4.52
N LEU A 44 -13.29 -7.52 -3.37
CA LEU A 44 -13.34 -6.75 -2.13
C LEU A 44 -12.37 -5.57 -2.15
N VAL A 45 -12.71 -4.49 -1.45
CA VAL A 45 -12.00 -3.21 -1.54
C VAL A 45 -11.61 -2.66 -0.18
N TRP A 46 -10.38 -2.24 -0.08
CA TRP A 46 -9.91 -1.22 0.86
C TRP A 46 -9.78 0.09 0.09
N GLU A 47 -10.63 1.07 0.39
CA GLU A 47 -10.56 2.42 -0.14
C GLU A 47 -10.01 3.39 0.91
N GLU A 48 -9.21 4.38 0.51
CA GLU A 48 -8.53 5.25 1.47
C GLU A 48 -8.55 6.73 1.07
N ILE A 49 -8.40 7.59 2.09
CA ILE A 49 -8.21 9.03 1.91
C ILE A 49 -6.74 9.35 1.59
N PRO A 50 -6.45 10.47 0.92
CA PRO A 50 -5.10 10.83 0.48
C PRO A 50 -4.21 11.42 1.60
N TRP A 51 -4.30 10.91 2.81
CA TRP A 51 -3.29 11.17 3.83
C TRP A 51 -2.11 10.23 3.60
N CYS A 52 -1.34 10.52 2.57
CA CYS A 52 -0.18 9.76 2.14
C CYS A 52 1.04 10.65 2.21
N ARG A 53 1.82 10.27 2.88
CA ARG A 53 2.93 10.09 3.82
C ARG A 53 3.08 11.35 4.69
N GLY A 54 4.26 11.48 5.31
CA GLY A 54 4.83 12.71 5.71
C GLY A 54 4.37 13.36 7.01
N GLY A 55 3.72 12.68 7.88
CA GLY A 55 3.29 13.28 9.14
C GLY A 55 1.93 13.96 9.04
N LEU A 56 1.79 15.20 9.54
CA LEU A 56 0.49 15.87 9.65
C LEU A 56 0.62 17.36 9.34
N GLY A 57 -0.21 17.84 8.41
CA GLY A 57 -0.34 19.26 8.10
C GLY A 57 -1.15 20.07 9.13
N GLY A 58 -1.26 21.38 8.89
CA GLY A 58 -2.01 22.31 9.72
C GLY A 58 -3.53 22.14 9.64
N ASP A 59 -4.26 23.11 10.20
CA ASP A 59 -5.73 23.01 10.37
C ASP A 59 -6.48 22.88 9.04
N VAL A 60 -6.04 23.57 7.99
CA VAL A 60 -6.65 23.45 6.65
C VAL A 60 -6.49 22.02 6.11
N TYR A 61 -5.33 21.42 6.30
CA TYR A 61 -5.06 20.04 5.90
C TYR A 61 -5.97 19.07 6.67
N LYS A 62 -6.08 19.20 7.97
CA LYS A 62 -6.93 18.37 8.82
C LYS A 62 -8.40 18.46 8.41
N GLU A 63 -8.87 19.69 8.15
CA GLU A 63 -10.25 19.89 7.69
C GLU A 63 -10.52 19.23 6.33
N GLN A 64 -9.57 19.32 5.40
CA GLN A 64 -9.65 18.62 4.13
C GLN A 64 -9.73 17.10 4.32
N ALA A 65 -8.88 16.53 5.18
CA ALA A 65 -8.87 15.10 5.45
C ALA A 65 -10.20 14.61 6.05
N ARG A 66 -10.78 15.35 7.01
CA ARG A 66 -12.10 15.06 7.57
C ARG A 66 -13.18 15.06 6.50
N ARG A 67 -13.19 16.11 5.68
CA ARG A 67 -14.17 16.24 4.60
C ARG A 67 -14.04 15.13 3.56
N MET A 68 -12.81 14.76 3.20
CA MET A 68 -12.57 13.67 2.26
C MET A 68 -13.03 12.32 2.83
N LEU A 69 -12.76 12.04 4.09
CA LEU A 69 -13.25 10.84 4.75
C LEU A 69 -14.78 10.78 4.80
N ALA A 70 -15.42 11.86 5.21
CA ALA A 70 -16.88 11.93 5.24
C ALA A 70 -17.50 11.73 3.86
N ASN A 71 -16.97 12.41 2.85
CA ASN A 71 -17.47 12.29 1.47
C ASN A 71 -17.28 10.87 0.93
N MET A 72 -16.12 10.26 1.14
CA MET A 72 -15.83 8.90 0.71
C MET A 72 -16.83 7.91 1.31
N ILE A 73 -17.03 7.96 2.63
CA ILE A 73 -17.97 7.06 3.31
C ILE A 73 -19.41 7.29 2.83
N VAL A 74 -19.87 8.54 2.77
CA VAL A 74 -21.27 8.86 2.37
C VAL A 74 -21.54 8.47 0.92
N GLN A 75 -20.60 8.70 0.02
CA GLN A 75 -20.76 8.38 -1.40
C GLN A 75 -20.69 6.87 -1.66
N HIS A 76 -19.78 6.17 -1.00
CA HIS A 76 -19.47 4.78 -1.30
C HIS A 76 -20.05 3.76 -0.29
N HIS A 77 -20.84 4.22 0.68
CA HIS A 77 -21.46 3.36 1.70
C HIS A 77 -22.26 2.20 1.11
N ASN A 78 -22.92 2.40 -0.03
CA ASN A 78 -23.79 1.41 -0.66
C ASN A 78 -23.05 0.41 -1.57
N HIS A 79 -21.72 0.52 -1.71
CA HIS A 79 -20.92 -0.47 -2.43
C HIS A 79 -20.60 -1.66 -1.51
N PRO A 80 -21.18 -2.84 -1.73
CA PRO A 80 -20.90 -4.01 -0.90
C PRO A 80 -19.46 -4.51 -1.04
N ALA A 81 -18.78 -4.20 -2.13
CA ALA A 81 -17.37 -4.52 -2.30
C ALA A 81 -16.45 -3.79 -1.31
N VAL A 82 -16.80 -2.56 -0.90
CA VAL A 82 -15.99 -1.79 0.06
C VAL A 82 -16.17 -2.38 1.45
N ILE A 83 -15.10 -2.90 2.02
CA ILE A 83 -15.11 -3.55 3.34
C ILE A 83 -14.21 -2.86 4.36
N ILE A 84 -13.29 -2.00 3.92
CA ILE A 84 -12.33 -1.31 4.78
C ILE A 84 -12.19 0.16 4.34
N TRP A 85 -12.25 1.06 5.32
CA TRP A 85 -11.94 2.48 5.18
C TRP A 85 -10.50 2.75 5.59
N GLY A 86 -9.63 3.07 4.63
CA GLY A 86 -8.25 3.44 4.86
C GLY A 86 -8.12 4.89 5.34
N LEU A 87 -7.47 5.10 6.47
CA LEU A 87 -7.32 6.42 7.08
C LEU A 87 -6.02 7.12 6.73
N GLY A 88 -5.05 6.39 6.18
CA GLY A 88 -3.77 6.95 5.81
C GLY A 88 -2.79 5.91 5.30
N ASN A 89 -1.64 6.40 4.84
CA ASN A 89 -0.53 5.61 4.34
C ASN A 89 0.81 6.23 4.73
N GLU A 90 1.71 5.45 5.34
CA GLU A 90 3.08 5.88 5.67
C GLU A 90 3.17 7.18 6.49
N ASN A 91 2.23 7.43 7.40
CA ASN A 91 2.17 8.67 8.17
C ASN A 91 3.30 8.77 9.21
N ASP A 92 4.06 7.71 9.42
CA ASP A 92 5.30 7.66 10.20
C ASP A 92 6.56 8.08 9.40
N TRP A 93 6.42 8.44 8.12
CA TRP A 93 7.52 8.93 7.30
C TRP A 93 7.80 10.41 7.62
N PRO A 94 9.01 10.78 8.05
CA PRO A 94 9.35 12.19 8.32
C PRO A 94 9.62 12.97 7.02
N ASN A 95 9.71 14.29 7.14
CA ASN A 95 10.25 15.24 6.14
C ASN A 95 9.33 15.72 5.01
N ASP A 96 8.05 15.36 4.99
CA ASP A 96 7.10 15.97 4.03
C ASP A 96 6.49 17.28 4.60
N PHE A 97 6.56 17.49 5.92
CA PHE A 97 6.17 18.72 6.60
C PHE A 97 7.32 19.22 7.47
N ASP A 98 7.30 20.52 7.80
CA ASP A 98 8.33 21.16 8.62
C ASP A 98 8.46 20.56 10.03
N THR A 99 7.37 19.97 10.53
CA THR A 99 7.33 19.34 11.85
C THR A 99 6.83 17.90 11.75
N PHE A 100 7.41 17.04 12.57
CA PHE A 100 6.99 15.65 12.71
C PHE A 100 6.69 15.35 14.18
N ASP A 101 5.40 15.36 14.53
CA ASP A 101 4.91 15.11 15.89
C ASP A 101 4.05 13.83 15.92
N LYS A 102 4.64 12.77 16.48
CA LYS A 102 3.95 11.45 16.63
C LYS A 102 2.67 11.55 17.45
N SER A 103 2.65 12.40 18.49
CA SER A 103 1.47 12.54 19.35
C SER A 103 0.32 13.19 18.60
N ALA A 104 0.62 14.23 17.80
CA ALA A 104 -0.36 14.88 16.96
C ALA A 104 -0.90 13.94 15.86
N ILE A 105 -0.03 13.14 15.22
CA ILE A 105 -0.40 12.14 14.23
C ILE A 105 -1.34 11.10 14.87
N ARG A 106 -1.00 10.55 16.03
CA ARG A 106 -1.85 9.60 16.75
C ARG A 106 -3.21 10.18 17.11
N ALA A 107 -3.22 11.40 17.64
CA ALA A 107 -4.46 12.07 18.03
C ALA A 107 -5.38 12.27 16.81
N PHE A 108 -4.83 12.69 15.69
CA PHE A 108 -5.62 12.87 14.46
C PHE A 108 -6.05 11.55 13.83
N MET A 109 -5.22 10.52 13.86
CA MET A 109 -5.58 9.16 13.42
C MET A 109 -6.77 8.64 14.24
N LYS A 110 -6.74 8.83 15.57
CA LYS A 110 -7.86 8.44 16.43
C LYS A 110 -9.13 9.22 16.13
N GLU A 111 -9.01 10.51 15.87
CA GLU A 111 -10.14 11.36 15.48
C GLU A 111 -10.82 10.84 14.19
N LEU A 112 -10.01 10.51 13.17
CA LEU A 112 -10.52 9.96 11.91
C LEU A 112 -11.12 8.57 12.08
N HIS A 113 -10.51 7.71 12.90
CA HIS A 113 -11.06 6.40 13.27
C HIS A 113 -12.44 6.54 13.94
N ASP A 114 -12.55 7.37 14.98
CA ASP A 114 -13.81 7.61 15.67
C ASP A 114 -14.86 8.25 14.74
N MET A 115 -14.43 9.09 13.81
CA MET A 115 -15.30 9.70 12.81
C MET A 115 -15.83 8.68 11.81
N ALA A 116 -14.97 7.79 11.29
CA ALA A 116 -15.38 6.73 10.38
C ALA A 116 -16.43 5.83 11.01
N HIS A 117 -16.22 5.36 12.25
CA HIS A 117 -17.18 4.52 12.97
C HIS A 117 -18.49 5.22 13.36
N ARG A 118 -18.50 6.56 13.48
CA ARG A 118 -19.75 7.31 13.62
C ARG A 118 -20.55 7.40 12.33
N LEU A 119 -19.88 7.39 11.18
CA LEU A 119 -20.51 7.46 9.85
C LEU A 119 -20.92 6.09 9.33
N ASP A 120 -20.13 5.07 9.67
CA ASP A 120 -20.34 3.68 9.28
C ASP A 120 -19.80 2.74 10.37
N ASP A 121 -20.70 2.18 11.16
CA ASP A 121 -20.37 1.23 12.24
C ASP A 121 -20.26 -0.23 11.76
N THR A 122 -20.40 -0.46 10.46
CA THR A 122 -20.41 -1.80 9.87
C THR A 122 -19.05 -2.21 9.27
N ARG A 123 -18.20 -1.25 8.94
CA ARG A 123 -16.91 -1.49 8.28
C ARG A 123 -15.74 -1.12 9.19
N MET A 124 -14.64 -1.84 8.97
CA MET A 124 -13.40 -1.61 9.70
C MET A 124 -12.62 -0.42 9.14
N THR A 125 -11.84 0.20 10.01
CA THR A 125 -10.83 1.19 9.62
C THR A 125 -9.46 0.54 9.54
N ALA A 126 -8.59 1.10 8.70
CA ALA A 126 -7.25 0.57 8.54
C ALA A 126 -6.20 1.63 8.24
N ILE A 127 -4.94 1.26 8.44
CA ILE A 127 -3.78 2.03 8.01
C ILE A 127 -2.70 1.10 7.44
N ARG A 128 -2.06 1.56 6.36
CA ARG A 128 -0.86 0.91 5.86
C ARG A 128 0.35 1.64 6.37
N ARG A 129 1.23 0.90 7.09
CA ARG A 129 2.36 1.42 7.84
C ARG A 129 1.93 2.42 8.93
N CYS A 130 2.84 3.13 9.58
CA CYS A 130 2.60 3.92 10.78
C CYS A 130 2.43 3.04 12.04
N GLU A 131 3.50 2.31 12.38
CA GLU A 131 3.50 1.33 13.46
C GLU A 131 2.97 1.90 14.80
N PHE A 132 3.32 3.14 15.10
CA PHE A 132 2.85 3.80 16.33
C PHE A 132 1.35 4.19 16.32
N CYS A 133 0.60 3.82 15.28
CA CYS A 133 -0.86 3.96 15.20
C CYS A 133 -1.59 2.61 15.09
N ASN A 134 -0.87 1.48 15.16
CA ASN A 134 -1.43 0.15 14.95
C ASN A 134 -2.46 -0.27 16.00
N ASP A 135 -2.45 0.35 17.18
CA ASP A 135 -3.40 0.15 18.28
C ASP A 135 -4.66 1.02 18.19
N ILE A 136 -4.75 1.91 17.19
CA ILE A 136 -5.87 2.84 17.00
C ILE A 136 -6.88 2.30 16.01
N VAL A 137 -6.40 1.77 14.89
CA VAL A 137 -7.23 1.25 13.79
C VAL A 137 -7.63 -0.21 14.01
N ASP A 138 -8.65 -0.68 13.30
CA ASP A 138 -9.09 -2.07 13.42
C ASP A 138 -8.15 -3.04 12.70
N VAL A 139 -7.62 -2.65 11.55
CA VAL A 139 -6.74 -3.46 10.71
C VAL A 139 -5.43 -2.73 10.44
N TYR A 140 -4.33 -3.41 10.62
CA TYR A 140 -3.00 -2.88 10.35
C TYR A 140 -2.31 -3.64 9.22
N SER A 141 -1.74 -2.88 8.27
CA SER A 141 -0.87 -3.43 7.23
C SER A 141 0.56 -2.94 7.43
N PRO A 142 1.51 -3.83 7.72
CA PRO A 142 2.91 -3.46 7.89
C PRO A 142 3.60 -3.17 6.55
N SER A 143 4.85 -2.71 6.64
CA SER A 143 5.73 -2.50 5.49
C SER A 143 6.73 -3.65 5.37
N ILE A 144 6.36 -4.70 4.65
CA ILE A 144 7.20 -5.87 4.40
C ILE A 144 7.60 -5.86 2.93
N TRP A 145 8.88 -5.62 2.66
CA TRP A 145 9.45 -5.51 1.32
C TRP A 145 10.61 -6.48 1.13
N ALA A 146 10.39 -7.74 1.52
CA ALA A 146 11.39 -8.79 1.40
C ALA A 146 11.82 -8.98 -0.07
N GLY A 147 13.10 -8.79 -0.33
CA GLY A 147 13.68 -8.91 -1.66
C GLY A 147 13.49 -7.72 -2.59
N TRP A 148 12.81 -6.65 -2.13
CA TRP A 148 12.66 -5.41 -2.91
C TRP A 148 13.44 -4.25 -2.29
N TYR A 149 13.03 -3.72 -1.15
CA TYR A 149 13.77 -2.68 -0.44
C TYR A 149 14.76 -3.24 0.58
N ARG A 150 14.61 -4.49 1.02
CA ARG A 150 15.48 -5.12 2.01
C ARG A 150 15.44 -6.65 1.96
N GLY A 151 16.48 -7.30 2.48
CA GLY A 151 16.55 -8.75 2.64
C GLY A 151 16.48 -9.54 1.33
N ASN A 152 16.07 -10.78 1.44
CA ASN A 152 15.77 -11.66 0.33
C ASN A 152 14.26 -11.88 0.20
N TYR A 153 13.77 -12.23 -0.99
CA TYR A 153 12.35 -12.56 -1.16
C TYR A 153 11.94 -13.79 -0.33
N THR A 154 12.88 -14.67 -0.02
CA THR A 154 12.66 -15.85 0.84
C THR A 154 12.44 -15.52 2.31
N ASP A 155 12.73 -14.30 2.75
CA ASP A 155 12.55 -13.87 4.15
C ASP A 155 11.09 -13.44 4.42
N TYR A 156 10.22 -13.47 3.42
CA TYR A 156 8.86 -12.94 3.47
C TYR A 156 8.00 -13.59 4.57
N GLN A 157 8.03 -14.92 4.69
CA GLN A 157 7.26 -15.65 5.70
C GLN A 157 7.67 -15.25 7.12
N GLU A 158 8.98 -15.31 7.43
CA GLU A 158 9.49 -14.93 8.75
C GLU A 158 9.13 -13.50 9.12
N MET A 159 9.31 -12.57 8.17
CA MET A 159 8.96 -11.16 8.37
C MET A 159 7.45 -10.97 8.59
N SER A 160 6.61 -11.70 7.85
CA SER A 160 5.15 -11.62 7.98
C SER A 160 4.67 -12.17 9.32
N LEU A 161 5.15 -13.33 9.73
CA LEU A 161 4.82 -13.91 11.04
C LEU A 161 5.22 -12.99 12.19
N ALA A 162 6.41 -12.39 12.13
CA ALA A 162 6.86 -11.42 13.14
C ALA A 162 5.98 -10.16 13.22
N GLU A 163 5.40 -9.71 12.11
CA GLU A 163 4.46 -8.59 12.12
C GLU A 163 3.06 -9.00 12.59
N MET A 164 2.62 -10.21 12.28
CA MET A 164 1.32 -10.74 12.72
C MET A 164 1.22 -10.84 14.25
N GLU A 165 2.32 -11.16 14.93
CA GLU A 165 2.38 -11.22 16.40
C GLU A 165 2.14 -9.88 17.10
N LYS A 166 2.34 -8.77 16.40
CA LYS A 166 2.26 -7.41 16.96
C LYS A 166 0.86 -6.81 16.95
N VAL A 167 -0.07 -7.38 16.18
CA VAL A 167 -1.36 -6.76 15.90
C VAL A 167 -2.51 -7.76 15.97
N LYS A 168 -3.71 -7.25 16.26
CA LYS A 168 -4.91 -8.09 16.39
C LYS A 168 -5.45 -8.55 15.03
N HIS A 169 -5.47 -7.63 14.06
CA HIS A 169 -5.94 -7.93 12.70
C HIS A 169 -4.87 -7.45 11.71
N PHE A 170 -4.28 -8.41 11.04
CA PHE A 170 -3.21 -8.22 10.06
C PHE A 170 -3.76 -8.35 8.64
N LEU A 171 -3.35 -7.46 7.76
CA LEU A 171 -3.58 -7.57 6.33
C LEU A 171 -2.41 -6.93 5.57
N HIS A 172 -1.67 -7.70 4.80
CA HIS A 172 -0.55 -7.17 4.03
C HIS A 172 -1.01 -6.73 2.65
N VAL A 173 -1.13 -5.43 2.42
CA VAL A 173 -1.77 -4.84 1.22
C VAL A 173 -0.80 -4.14 0.27
N GLU A 174 0.50 -4.16 0.57
CA GLU A 174 1.52 -3.54 -0.30
C GLU A 174 2.81 -4.33 -0.24
N TRP A 175 3.04 -5.15 -1.25
CA TRP A 175 4.14 -6.11 -1.33
C TRP A 175 4.57 -6.34 -2.78
N GLY A 176 5.63 -7.12 -2.98
CA GLY A 176 6.11 -7.46 -4.31
C GLY A 176 7.25 -6.56 -4.75
N GLY A 177 7.24 -6.19 -6.00
CA GLY A 177 8.23 -5.34 -6.65
C GLY A 177 7.75 -4.94 -8.02
N ASP A 178 8.52 -4.11 -8.72
CA ASP A 178 8.18 -3.71 -10.06
C ASP A 178 9.37 -3.85 -11.03
N SER A 179 9.13 -3.79 -12.32
CA SER A 179 10.14 -3.86 -13.36
C SER A 179 9.69 -3.12 -14.61
N HIS A 180 10.65 -2.63 -15.37
CA HIS A 180 10.36 -2.11 -16.71
C HIS A 180 10.14 -3.25 -17.69
N ALA A 181 9.14 -3.09 -18.55
CA ALA A 181 8.91 -3.98 -19.67
C ALA A 181 10.18 -4.19 -20.50
N ARG A 182 10.48 -5.44 -20.84
CA ARG A 182 11.68 -5.87 -21.57
C ARG A 182 12.99 -5.82 -20.79
N ARG A 183 12.95 -5.57 -19.50
CA ARG A 183 14.12 -5.73 -18.65
C ARG A 183 14.29 -7.22 -18.34
N HIS A 184 15.00 -7.93 -19.20
CA HIS A 184 15.25 -9.36 -19.09
C HIS A 184 16.67 -9.65 -18.59
N SER A 185 16.83 -10.73 -17.85
CA SER A 185 18.12 -11.29 -17.50
C SER A 185 18.06 -12.80 -17.41
N GLU A 186 19.00 -13.50 -18.05
CA GLU A 186 19.16 -14.95 -17.94
C GLU A 186 19.65 -15.35 -16.53
N ASP A 187 20.41 -14.48 -15.87
CA ASP A 187 20.82 -14.62 -14.49
C ASP A 187 20.21 -13.52 -13.61
N ALA A 188 18.91 -13.66 -13.34
CA ALA A 188 18.15 -12.71 -12.55
C ALA A 188 18.67 -12.52 -11.10
N PHE A 189 19.55 -13.41 -10.64
CA PHE A 189 20.03 -13.42 -9.25
C PHE A 189 21.49 -13.04 -9.09
N TYR A 190 22.19 -12.73 -10.16
CA TYR A 190 23.62 -12.47 -10.12
C TYR A 190 24.02 -11.39 -9.09
N ASN A 191 23.27 -10.30 -9.03
CA ASN A 191 23.56 -9.15 -8.16
C ASN A 191 22.57 -8.96 -7.00
N LEU A 192 21.56 -9.82 -6.87
CA LEU A 192 20.41 -9.58 -6.00
C LEU A 192 20.29 -10.64 -4.88
N LYS A 193 21.42 -11.16 -4.41
CA LYS A 193 21.42 -12.21 -3.37
C LYS A 193 20.95 -11.72 -2.01
N ASN A 194 21.24 -10.46 -1.68
CA ASN A 194 20.83 -9.85 -0.44
C ASN A 194 20.70 -8.35 -0.61
N ILE A 195 19.54 -7.80 -0.30
CA ILE A 195 19.23 -6.38 -0.37
C ILE A 195 19.40 -5.77 1.01
N GLU A 196 20.41 -4.93 1.17
CA GLU A 196 20.54 -4.12 2.37
C GLU A 196 19.40 -3.11 2.49
N ALA A 197 18.88 -2.93 3.71
CA ALA A 197 17.81 -1.98 3.96
C ALA A 197 18.14 -0.58 3.42
N GLY A 198 17.21 0.01 2.66
CA GLY A 198 17.37 1.32 2.04
C GLY A 198 18.27 1.37 0.81
N LYS A 199 18.71 0.22 0.27
CA LYS A 199 19.61 0.16 -0.89
C LYS A 199 19.04 -0.61 -2.08
N GLY A 200 17.76 -0.90 -2.09
CA GLY A 200 17.14 -1.65 -3.17
C GLY A 200 15.89 -0.99 -3.70
N GLY A 201 15.43 -1.41 -4.86
CA GLY A 201 14.09 -1.21 -5.37
C GLY A 201 13.66 0.15 -5.86
N ASP A 202 14.34 1.23 -5.57
CA ASP A 202 13.92 2.54 -6.06
C ASP A 202 14.59 2.87 -7.39
N GLU A 203 13.79 2.96 -8.44
CA GLU A 203 14.23 3.28 -9.79
C GLU A 203 14.34 4.78 -10.09
N ARG A 204 13.91 5.62 -9.18
CA ARG A 204 14.05 7.06 -9.31
C ARG A 204 15.53 7.41 -9.30
N ALA A 205 16.07 7.72 -10.47
CA ALA A 205 17.50 7.92 -10.69
C ALA A 205 18.13 8.99 -9.77
N GLY A 206 17.32 9.90 -9.24
CA GLY A 206 17.76 10.92 -8.28
C GLY A 206 17.90 10.42 -6.85
N ASP A 207 17.34 9.27 -6.52
CA ASP A 207 17.23 8.79 -5.15
C ASP A 207 18.35 7.88 -4.69
N ALA A 208 19.31 7.57 -5.56
CA ALA A 208 20.50 6.80 -5.19
C ALA A 208 21.23 7.41 -3.98
N SER A 209 21.19 8.73 -3.83
CA SER A 209 21.75 9.44 -2.69
C SER A 209 20.97 9.24 -1.39
N LEU A 210 19.66 9.03 -1.47
CA LEU A 210 18.80 8.77 -0.31
C LEU A 210 19.07 7.39 0.31
N TYR A 211 19.43 6.42 -0.53
CA TYR A 211 19.69 5.06 -0.12
C TYR A 211 21.20 4.70 -0.07
N GLY A 212 22.07 5.69 -0.30
CA GLY A 212 23.52 5.51 -0.18
C GLY A 212 24.16 4.58 -1.22
N GLY A 213 23.51 4.37 -2.35
CA GLY A 213 23.97 3.43 -3.37
C GLY A 213 23.71 3.86 -4.81
N VAL A 214 24.28 3.14 -5.75
CA VAL A 214 23.98 3.29 -7.18
C VAL A 214 22.60 2.65 -7.46
N PRO A 215 21.70 3.27 -8.24
CA PRO A 215 20.44 2.67 -8.63
C PRO A 215 20.67 1.31 -9.27
N ARG A 216 20.06 0.26 -8.72
CA ARG A 216 20.27 -1.12 -9.22
C ARG A 216 19.58 -1.35 -10.56
N ALA A 217 18.54 -0.60 -10.82
CA ALA A 217 17.78 -0.60 -12.07
C ALA A 217 18.61 -0.16 -13.29
N SER A 218 19.85 0.25 -13.14
CA SER A 218 20.72 0.70 -14.23
C SER A 218 21.57 -0.39 -14.88
N ARG A 219 21.53 -1.62 -14.38
CA ARG A 219 22.34 -2.75 -14.86
C ARG A 219 21.48 -3.87 -15.40
N ASP A 220 22.03 -4.61 -16.38
CA ASP A 220 21.44 -5.85 -16.82
C ASP A 220 21.35 -6.83 -15.64
N GLY A 221 20.17 -7.42 -15.45
CA GLY A 221 19.89 -8.35 -14.38
C GLY A 221 19.38 -7.72 -13.08
N ASP A 222 19.58 -6.42 -12.87
CA ASP A 222 19.00 -5.72 -11.75
C ASP A 222 17.49 -5.55 -11.96
N TRP A 223 16.66 -5.90 -10.96
CA TRP A 223 15.20 -5.78 -11.01
C TRP A 223 14.57 -6.19 -12.36
N SER A 224 15.06 -7.29 -12.91
CA SER A 224 14.53 -7.86 -14.15
C SER A 224 13.11 -8.37 -13.99
N GLU A 225 12.37 -8.48 -15.09
CA GLU A 225 11.05 -9.13 -15.10
C GLU A 225 11.14 -10.56 -14.52
N SER A 226 12.20 -11.31 -14.86
CA SER A 226 12.43 -12.67 -14.34
C SER A 226 12.59 -12.68 -12.81
N TYR A 227 13.29 -11.70 -12.23
CA TYR A 227 13.43 -11.58 -10.79
C TYR A 227 12.10 -11.25 -10.13
N VAL A 228 11.37 -10.25 -10.65
CA VAL A 228 10.08 -9.82 -10.10
C VAL A 228 9.04 -10.94 -10.16
N VAL A 229 8.98 -11.68 -11.25
CA VAL A 229 8.12 -12.87 -11.37
C VAL A 229 8.44 -13.89 -10.27
N ARG A 230 9.71 -14.17 -10.03
CA ARG A 230 10.14 -15.12 -8.98
C ARG A 230 9.80 -14.61 -7.58
N LEU A 231 10.01 -13.32 -7.32
CA LEU A 231 9.69 -12.69 -6.05
C LEU A 231 8.18 -12.77 -5.77
N ILE A 232 7.35 -12.42 -6.76
CA ILE A 232 5.89 -12.48 -6.62
C ILE A 232 5.41 -13.91 -6.43
N ASP A 233 5.92 -14.87 -7.23
CA ASP A 233 5.56 -16.31 -7.10
C ASP A 233 5.89 -16.84 -5.71
N TRP A 234 7.05 -16.47 -5.17
CA TRP A 234 7.44 -16.85 -3.81
C TRP A 234 6.51 -16.23 -2.75
N HIS A 235 6.29 -14.92 -2.82
CA HIS A 235 5.43 -14.25 -1.85
C HIS A 235 4.00 -14.80 -1.85
N LEU A 236 3.43 -15.10 -3.02
CA LEU A 236 2.09 -15.70 -3.12
C LEU A 236 2.03 -17.07 -2.45
N LYS A 237 3.03 -17.91 -2.64
CA LYS A 237 3.10 -19.24 -2.00
C LYS A 237 3.22 -19.18 -0.48
N GLU A 238 3.87 -18.15 0.04
CA GLU A 238 4.02 -17.97 1.49
C GLU A 238 2.78 -17.32 2.14
N GLN A 239 1.82 -16.86 1.34
CA GLN A 239 0.54 -16.31 1.82
C GLN A 239 -0.56 -17.36 1.93
N GLU A 240 -0.37 -18.56 1.38
CA GLU A 240 -1.27 -19.70 1.48
C GLU A 240 -1.14 -20.40 2.83
#